data_f4ab051f791bcdb175895180246fabd7
#
_entry.id   f4ab051f791bcdb175895180246fabd7
#
_cell.length_a   1.000
_cell.length_b   1.000
_cell.length_c   1.000
_cell.angle_alpha   90.00
_cell.angle_beta   90.00
_cell.angle_gamma   90.00
#
_symmetry.space_group_name_H-M   'P 1'
#
loop_
_entity.id
_entity.type
_entity.pdbx_description
1 polymer ?
#
loop_
_entity_poly.entity_id
_entity_poly.type
_entity_poly.pdbx_seq_one_letter_code
_entity_poly.pdbx_strand_id
1 'polypeptide(L)'
;PAYTVYDAADHPVFTQDGEQRERNEWSFSIPDAFGRAVLTGVCTNVLDYASNPLDTIVVYADWANAENELKGYQLEGVTLNSPIIQSASYYDHYEFLGKNGIPNDMATVYVEETGYGKRNAGGCKGQLTGIWTSLLSSRPGTFTYSVMYYDDRYRIIQQRGNNELGGTEIVHTAYNFSGNPLEEKRIHTVPGTEPIVELHRYTYDHA
;
A
#
# COMPACT_ATOMS: atom_id res chain seq x y z
N PRO A 1 -2.03 5.55 -29.36
CA PRO A 1 -3.19 5.75 -28.48
C PRO A 1 -3.14 4.77 -27.30
N ALA A 2 -3.62 5.16 -26.12
CA ALA A 2 -3.85 4.29 -24.99
C ALA A 2 -5.29 3.75 -25.04
N TYR A 3 -5.47 2.53 -24.55
CA TYR A 3 -6.78 1.90 -24.39
C TYR A 3 -7.08 1.73 -22.89
N THR A 4 -8.34 1.89 -22.51
CA THR A 4 -8.82 1.68 -21.16
C THR A 4 -10.07 0.81 -21.19
N VAL A 5 -10.12 -0.20 -20.33
CA VAL A 5 -11.29 -1.06 -20.14
C VAL A 5 -11.87 -0.73 -18.76
N TYR A 6 -13.15 -0.35 -18.75
CA TYR A 6 -13.90 -0.02 -17.56
C TYR A 6 -14.82 -1.16 -17.16
N ASP A 7 -15.07 -1.32 -15.88
CA ASP A 7 -16.08 -2.22 -15.37
C ASP A 7 -17.49 -1.58 -15.34
N ALA A 8 -18.50 -2.32 -14.91
CA ALA A 8 -19.88 -1.82 -14.81
C ALA A 8 -20.09 -0.70 -13.79
N ALA A 9 -19.12 -0.45 -12.92
CA ALA A 9 -19.13 0.64 -11.94
C ALA A 9 -18.26 1.85 -12.37
N ASP A 10 -17.86 1.90 -13.66
CA ASP A 10 -16.99 2.92 -14.26
C ASP A 10 -15.58 2.98 -13.65
N HIS A 11 -15.09 1.90 -13.03
CA HIS A 11 -13.69 1.83 -12.61
C HIS A 11 -12.80 1.49 -13.80
N PRO A 12 -11.66 2.20 -14.00
CA PRO A 12 -10.67 1.86 -15.02
C PRO A 12 -9.84 0.66 -14.55
N VAL A 13 -10.25 -0.56 -14.92
CA VAL A 13 -9.64 -1.81 -14.46
C VAL A 13 -8.36 -2.12 -15.23
N PHE A 14 -8.36 -1.95 -16.56
CA PHE A 14 -7.19 -2.20 -17.37
C PHE A 14 -6.84 -1.01 -18.26
N THR A 15 -5.54 -0.76 -18.41
CA THR A 15 -5.02 0.22 -19.36
C THR A 15 -3.87 -0.38 -20.17
N GLN A 16 -3.74 0.04 -21.43
CA GLN A 16 -2.70 -0.45 -22.33
C GLN A 16 -2.20 0.69 -23.22
N ASP A 17 -0.92 0.96 -23.19
CA ASP A 17 -0.25 1.87 -24.11
C ASP A 17 0.32 1.16 -25.37
N GLY A 18 1.06 1.91 -26.23
CA GLY A 18 1.62 1.39 -27.46
C GLY A 18 2.69 0.32 -27.23
N GLU A 19 3.55 0.51 -26.25
CA GLU A 19 4.64 -0.43 -25.93
C GLU A 19 4.10 -1.69 -25.26
N GLN A 20 3.10 -1.55 -24.41
CA GLN A 20 2.43 -2.69 -23.76
C GLN A 20 1.72 -3.58 -24.80
N ARG A 21 1.17 -3.01 -25.88
CA ARG A 21 0.59 -3.80 -26.98
C ARG A 21 1.62 -4.67 -27.68
N GLU A 22 2.83 -4.17 -27.89
CA GLU A 22 3.91 -4.95 -28.49
C GLU A 22 4.35 -6.13 -27.62
N ARG A 23 4.19 -5.99 -26.28
CA ARG A 23 4.53 -7.03 -25.29
C ARG A 23 3.33 -7.89 -24.87
N ASN A 24 2.13 -7.61 -25.39
CA ASN A 24 0.87 -8.24 -24.95
C ASN A 24 0.65 -8.09 -23.43
N GLU A 25 0.96 -6.93 -22.89
CA GLU A 25 0.80 -6.59 -21.47
C GLU A 25 -0.32 -5.58 -21.27
N TRP A 26 -0.96 -5.64 -20.11
CA TRP A 26 -1.91 -4.65 -19.61
C TRP A 26 -1.50 -4.21 -18.19
N SER A 27 -1.54 -2.93 -17.93
CA SER A 27 -1.59 -2.44 -16.56
C SER A 27 -2.98 -2.67 -16.00
N PHE A 28 -3.06 -3.08 -14.73
CA PHE A 28 -4.34 -3.19 -14.04
C PHE A 28 -4.35 -2.38 -12.76
N SER A 29 -5.55 -1.95 -12.36
CA SER A 29 -5.85 -1.33 -11.07
C SER A 29 -7.17 -1.90 -10.59
N ILE A 30 -7.11 -2.73 -9.53
CA ILE A 30 -8.30 -3.38 -8.98
C ILE A 30 -8.69 -2.66 -7.69
N PRO A 31 -9.93 -2.14 -7.59
CA PRO A 31 -10.45 -1.56 -6.36
C PRO A 31 -10.92 -2.64 -5.38
N ASP A 32 -11.15 -2.26 -4.13
CA ASP A 32 -11.98 -3.03 -3.21
C ASP A 32 -13.47 -2.72 -3.42
N ALA A 33 -14.35 -3.35 -2.62
CA ALA A 33 -15.81 -3.13 -2.69
C ALA A 33 -16.24 -1.69 -2.34
N PHE A 34 -15.32 -0.85 -1.82
CA PHE A 34 -15.55 0.57 -1.53
C PHE A 34 -14.97 1.50 -2.62
N GLY A 35 -14.41 0.95 -3.70
CA GLY A 35 -13.80 1.70 -4.79
C GLY A 35 -12.37 2.19 -4.50
N ARG A 36 -11.73 1.76 -3.41
CA ARG A 36 -10.33 2.11 -3.08
C ARG A 36 -9.39 1.18 -3.85
N ALA A 37 -8.45 1.69 -4.64
CA ALA A 37 -7.48 0.88 -5.36
C ALA A 37 -6.61 0.08 -4.36
N VAL A 38 -6.70 -1.25 -4.40
CA VAL A 38 -5.96 -2.13 -3.49
C VAL A 38 -4.87 -2.94 -4.17
N LEU A 39 -5.00 -3.25 -5.46
CA LEU A 39 -3.99 -3.96 -6.24
C LEU A 39 -3.69 -3.23 -7.53
N THR A 40 -2.41 -3.01 -7.81
CA THR A 40 -1.95 -2.53 -9.11
C THR A 40 -0.80 -3.39 -9.63
N GLY A 41 -0.67 -3.46 -10.93
CA GLY A 41 0.39 -4.24 -11.56
C GLY A 41 0.25 -4.36 -13.07
N VAL A 42 0.90 -5.37 -13.61
CA VAL A 42 0.79 -5.73 -15.03
C VAL A 42 0.40 -7.20 -15.19
N CYS A 43 -0.28 -7.52 -16.27
CA CYS A 43 -0.73 -8.88 -16.59
C CYS A 43 -0.72 -9.12 -18.10
N THR A 44 -0.92 -10.38 -18.50
CA THR A 44 -0.94 -10.78 -19.91
C THR A 44 -2.34 -11.21 -20.36
N ASN A 45 -3.37 -10.57 -19.84
CA ASN A 45 -4.75 -10.84 -20.26
C ASN A 45 -4.95 -10.54 -21.73
N VAL A 46 -5.74 -11.36 -22.40
CA VAL A 46 -6.19 -11.10 -23.79
C VAL A 46 -7.57 -10.46 -23.68
N LEU A 47 -7.64 -9.15 -23.91
CA LEU A 47 -8.86 -8.36 -23.80
C LEU A 47 -9.23 -7.77 -25.15
N ASP A 48 -10.50 -7.92 -25.53
CA ASP A 48 -11.08 -7.19 -26.66
C ASP A 48 -11.65 -5.86 -26.16
N TYR A 49 -10.84 -4.81 -26.23
CA TYR A 49 -11.23 -3.46 -25.80
C TYR A 49 -12.31 -2.83 -26.69
N ALA A 50 -12.54 -3.34 -27.90
CA ALA A 50 -13.55 -2.81 -28.80
C ALA A 50 -14.97 -3.22 -28.36
N SER A 51 -15.12 -4.36 -27.69
CA SER A 51 -16.38 -4.86 -27.18
C SER A 51 -16.59 -4.58 -25.67
N ASN A 52 -15.63 -3.95 -25.00
CA ASN A 52 -15.58 -3.73 -23.55
C ASN A 52 -16.06 -4.95 -22.75
N PRO A 53 -15.21 -5.95 -22.52
CA PRO A 53 -15.63 -7.24 -21.95
C PRO A 53 -16.11 -7.17 -20.50
N LEU A 54 -15.95 -6.02 -19.82
CA LEU A 54 -16.31 -5.80 -18.42
C LEU A 54 -17.50 -4.84 -18.23
N ASP A 55 -18.17 -4.40 -19.28
CA ASP A 55 -19.25 -3.39 -19.19
C ASP A 55 -20.47 -3.82 -18.37
N THR A 56 -20.64 -5.12 -18.13
CA THR A 56 -21.72 -5.70 -17.30
C THR A 56 -21.21 -6.35 -16.02
N ILE A 57 -19.92 -6.27 -15.72
CA ILE A 57 -19.27 -6.95 -14.61
C ILE A 57 -18.66 -5.89 -13.67
N VAL A 58 -18.96 -5.93 -12.39
CA VAL A 58 -18.25 -5.15 -11.37
C VAL A 58 -17.03 -5.94 -10.93
N VAL A 59 -15.86 -5.30 -10.99
CA VAL A 59 -14.57 -5.91 -10.62
C VAL A 59 -14.12 -5.35 -9.28
N TYR A 60 -13.81 -6.23 -8.34
CA TYR A 60 -13.23 -5.82 -7.06
C TYR A 60 -12.36 -6.91 -6.45
N ALA A 61 -11.57 -6.53 -5.47
CA ALA A 61 -10.75 -7.43 -4.67
C ALA A 61 -11.26 -7.47 -3.23
N ASP A 62 -11.43 -8.68 -2.70
CA ASP A 62 -11.77 -8.93 -1.31
C ASP A 62 -10.53 -9.43 -0.55
N TRP A 63 -10.46 -9.08 0.74
CA TRP A 63 -9.43 -9.59 1.62
C TRP A 63 -9.67 -11.08 1.95
N ALA A 64 -8.82 -11.96 1.40
CA ALA A 64 -8.91 -13.40 1.61
C ALA A 64 -8.07 -13.91 2.79
N ASN A 65 -7.27 -13.05 3.41
CA ASN A 65 -6.39 -13.40 4.54
C ASN A 65 -5.40 -14.53 4.22
N ALA A 66 -4.91 -14.61 2.99
CA ALA A 66 -4.09 -15.70 2.47
C ALA A 66 -2.65 -15.25 2.15
N GLU A 67 -1.73 -16.22 2.09
CA GLU A 67 -0.45 -16.05 1.41
C GLU A 67 -0.62 -16.50 -0.04
N ASN A 68 -0.63 -15.54 -0.97
CA ASN A 68 -0.84 -15.80 -2.39
C ASN A 68 -0.14 -14.76 -3.26
N GLU A 69 -0.14 -14.98 -4.57
CA GLU A 69 0.43 -14.04 -5.54
C GLU A 69 -0.24 -12.67 -5.53
N LEU A 70 -1.53 -12.59 -5.15
CA LEU A 70 -2.33 -11.37 -5.05
C LEU A 70 -2.20 -10.67 -3.69
N LYS A 71 -1.15 -10.96 -2.93
CA LYS A 71 -0.80 -10.29 -1.66
C LYS A 71 -1.89 -10.34 -0.59
N GLY A 72 -2.66 -11.42 -0.52
CA GLY A 72 -3.70 -11.65 0.47
C GLY A 72 -5.12 -11.40 -0.03
N TYR A 73 -5.27 -10.95 -1.26
CA TYR A 73 -6.56 -10.69 -1.89
C TYR A 73 -7.04 -11.87 -2.75
N GLN A 74 -8.33 -11.92 -2.97
CA GLN A 74 -9.00 -12.67 -4.04
C GLN A 74 -9.76 -11.69 -4.93
N LEU A 75 -9.95 -12.05 -6.21
CA LEU A 75 -10.62 -11.19 -7.18
C LEU A 75 -12.01 -11.70 -7.50
N GLU A 76 -12.94 -10.76 -7.63
CA GLU A 76 -14.28 -10.99 -8.15
C GLU A 76 -14.44 -10.27 -9.48
N GLY A 77 -15.15 -10.90 -10.41
CA GLY A 77 -15.45 -10.34 -11.73
C GLY A 77 -14.34 -10.47 -12.77
N VAL A 78 -13.11 -10.79 -12.38
CA VAL A 78 -11.99 -10.94 -13.32
C VAL A 78 -10.96 -11.97 -12.83
N THR A 79 -10.29 -12.60 -13.78
CA THR A 79 -9.09 -13.41 -13.54
C THR A 79 -7.90 -12.75 -14.23
N LEU A 80 -6.79 -12.60 -13.54
CA LEU A 80 -5.55 -12.06 -14.09
C LEU A 80 -4.66 -13.21 -14.60
N ASN A 81 -4.15 -13.08 -15.82
CA ASN A 81 -3.20 -14.01 -16.40
C ASN A 81 -1.77 -13.52 -16.13
N SER A 82 -0.98 -14.37 -15.47
CA SER A 82 0.43 -14.07 -15.10
C SER A 82 0.60 -12.69 -14.46
N PRO A 83 -0.11 -12.37 -13.38
CA PRO A 83 -0.05 -11.06 -12.77
C PRO A 83 1.33 -10.81 -12.12
N ILE A 84 1.86 -9.61 -12.34
CA ILE A 84 3.01 -9.09 -11.61
C ILE A 84 2.49 -7.92 -10.78
N ILE A 85 2.31 -8.14 -9.49
CA ILE A 85 1.84 -7.10 -8.57
C ILE A 85 2.95 -6.07 -8.38
N GLN A 86 2.63 -4.80 -8.62
CA GLN A 86 3.51 -3.66 -8.38
C GLN A 86 3.23 -3.01 -7.02
N SER A 87 1.95 -2.94 -6.63
CA SER A 87 1.58 -2.44 -5.30
C SER A 87 0.35 -3.16 -4.77
N ALA A 88 0.33 -3.36 -3.44
CA ALA A 88 -0.85 -3.79 -2.70
C ALA A 88 -1.06 -2.85 -1.51
N SER A 89 -2.28 -2.33 -1.37
CA SER A 89 -2.70 -1.44 -0.28
C SER A 89 -3.65 -2.17 0.65
N TYR A 90 -3.43 -2.06 1.97
CA TYR A 90 -4.24 -2.73 3.00
C TYR A 90 -4.98 -1.67 3.80
N TYR A 91 -6.27 -1.89 4.01
CA TYR A 91 -7.15 -0.98 4.73
C TYR A 91 -7.83 -1.68 5.91
N ASP A 92 -8.24 -0.92 6.90
CA ASP A 92 -9.17 -1.33 7.96
C ASP A 92 -8.63 -2.30 9.01
N HIS A 93 -7.52 -3.02 8.76
CA HIS A 93 -6.98 -4.08 9.62
C HIS A 93 -5.46 -4.20 9.49
N TYR A 94 -4.86 -5.03 10.34
CA TYR A 94 -3.42 -5.38 10.31
C TYR A 94 -3.19 -6.89 10.11
N GLU A 95 -4.16 -7.61 9.56
CA GLU A 95 -4.06 -9.07 9.36
C GLU A 95 -3.05 -9.49 8.29
N PHE A 96 -2.57 -8.52 7.49
CA PHE A 96 -1.51 -8.73 6.51
C PHE A 96 -0.12 -8.88 7.15
N LEU A 97 0.06 -8.52 8.43
CA LEU A 97 1.31 -8.73 9.15
C LEU A 97 1.59 -10.22 9.32
N GLY A 98 2.82 -10.63 9.06
CA GLY A 98 3.25 -12.02 9.01
C GLY A 98 2.92 -12.74 7.70
N LYS A 99 2.50 -12.03 6.65
CA LYS A 99 2.09 -12.58 5.36
C LYS A 99 2.75 -11.88 4.19
N ASN A 100 2.86 -12.59 3.05
CA ASN A 100 3.32 -12.06 1.77
C ASN A 100 4.67 -11.29 1.87
N GLY A 101 5.53 -11.74 2.78
CA GLY A 101 6.84 -11.16 3.04
C GLY A 101 6.85 -9.96 4.00
N ILE A 102 5.70 -9.48 4.46
CA ILE A 102 5.64 -8.43 5.50
C ILE A 102 5.78 -9.13 6.86
N PRO A 103 6.81 -8.84 7.66
CA PRO A 103 6.98 -9.48 8.97
C PRO A 103 5.91 -9.05 9.97
N ASN A 104 5.79 -9.82 11.06
CA ASN A 104 4.99 -9.45 12.23
C ASN A 104 5.92 -9.46 13.45
N ASP A 105 6.82 -8.50 13.52
CA ASP A 105 7.87 -8.38 14.52
C ASP A 105 8.15 -6.91 14.86
N MET A 106 9.25 -6.64 15.54
CA MET A 106 9.64 -5.29 15.95
C MET A 106 9.89 -4.33 14.80
N ALA A 107 10.03 -4.81 13.55
CA ALA A 107 10.13 -3.93 12.38
C ALA A 107 8.78 -3.36 11.94
N THR A 108 7.67 -4.02 12.30
CA THR A 108 6.33 -3.67 11.81
C THR A 108 5.31 -3.40 12.93
N VAL A 109 5.40 -4.06 14.08
CA VAL A 109 4.41 -3.88 15.16
C VAL A 109 4.50 -2.48 15.78
N TYR A 110 3.35 -1.99 16.25
CA TYR A 110 3.31 -0.72 16.99
C TYR A 110 4.14 -0.78 18.27
N VAL A 111 4.96 0.21 18.47
CA VAL A 111 5.72 0.41 19.72
C VAL A 111 5.44 1.81 20.23
N GLU A 112 4.88 1.90 21.45
CA GLU A 112 4.61 3.20 22.08
C GLU A 112 5.92 3.98 22.26
N GLU A 113 5.93 5.23 21.80
CA GLU A 113 7.04 6.16 21.96
C GLU A 113 6.56 7.37 22.74
N THR A 114 7.28 7.70 23.82
CA THR A 114 6.90 8.80 24.72
C THR A 114 6.88 10.13 23.98
N GLY A 115 5.77 10.85 24.05
CA GLY A 115 5.60 12.16 23.42
C GLY A 115 4.91 12.11 22.04
N TYR A 116 4.71 10.93 21.44
CA TYR A 116 4.14 10.80 20.09
C TYR A 116 2.69 10.31 20.03
N GLY A 117 1.99 10.31 21.18
CA GLY A 117 0.61 9.85 21.25
C GLY A 117 0.50 8.34 21.39
N LYS A 118 -0.74 7.85 21.44
CA LYS A 118 -1.05 6.42 21.60
C LYS A 118 -1.91 5.94 20.47
N ARG A 119 -1.66 4.69 20.05
CA ARG A 119 -2.46 4.01 19.04
C ARG A 119 -3.92 3.92 19.48
N ASN A 120 -4.83 4.24 18.57
CA ASN A 120 -6.25 4.07 18.75
C ASN A 120 -6.60 2.59 19.05
N ALA A 121 -7.20 2.35 20.22
CA ALA A 121 -7.69 1.03 20.61
C ALA A 121 -9.01 0.65 19.91
N GLY A 122 -9.75 1.63 19.38
CA GLY A 122 -11.04 1.45 18.70
C GLY A 122 -10.95 0.94 17.26
N GLY A 123 -9.72 0.77 16.75
CA GLY A 123 -9.49 0.26 15.39
C GLY A 123 -9.05 1.32 14.38
N CYS A 124 -8.98 0.91 13.12
CA CYS A 124 -8.47 1.74 12.00
C CYS A 124 -9.40 1.69 10.78
N LYS A 125 -10.70 1.52 11.00
CA LYS A 125 -11.69 1.42 9.92
C LYS A 125 -11.67 2.67 9.03
N GLY A 126 -11.64 2.46 7.71
CA GLY A 126 -11.51 3.52 6.71
C GLY A 126 -10.08 3.96 6.45
N GLN A 127 -9.09 3.51 7.24
CA GLN A 127 -7.71 3.96 7.15
C GLN A 127 -6.83 3.00 6.35
N LEU A 128 -5.88 3.55 5.60
CA LEU A 128 -4.81 2.80 4.96
C LEU A 128 -3.82 2.33 6.03
N THR A 129 -3.76 1.03 6.29
CA THR A 129 -2.94 0.45 7.36
C THR A 129 -1.61 -0.10 6.91
N GLY A 130 -1.49 -0.41 5.61
CA GLY A 130 -0.25 -0.90 5.04
C GLY A 130 -0.17 -0.76 3.54
N ILE A 131 1.06 -0.71 3.04
CA ILE A 131 1.39 -0.74 1.61
C ILE A 131 2.52 -1.74 1.40
N TRP A 132 2.41 -2.57 0.39
CA TRP A 132 3.47 -3.38 -0.17
C TRP A 132 3.79 -2.86 -1.57
N THR A 133 5.06 -2.66 -1.91
CA THR A 133 5.47 -2.13 -3.22
C THR A 133 6.66 -2.92 -3.75
N SER A 134 6.53 -3.47 -4.96
CA SER A 134 7.62 -4.12 -5.69
C SER A 134 8.67 -3.09 -6.10
N LEU A 135 9.93 -3.40 -5.87
CA LEU A 135 11.02 -2.59 -6.39
C LEU A 135 11.34 -3.01 -7.83
N LEU A 136 11.40 -2.03 -8.72
CA LEU A 136 11.85 -2.21 -10.11
C LEU A 136 13.38 -2.33 -10.16
N SER A 137 13.93 -3.25 -9.37
CA SER A 137 15.37 -3.48 -9.27
C SER A 137 15.79 -4.65 -10.15
N SER A 138 17.11 -4.75 -10.41
CA SER A 138 17.70 -5.90 -11.09
C SER A 138 17.60 -7.22 -10.30
N ARG A 139 17.06 -7.18 -9.08
CA ARG A 139 16.82 -8.35 -8.23
C ARG A 139 15.32 -8.64 -8.20
N PRO A 140 14.83 -9.66 -8.90
CA PRO A 140 13.42 -10.06 -8.82
C PRO A 140 13.02 -10.41 -7.39
N GLY A 141 11.79 -10.01 -7.01
CA GLY A 141 11.22 -10.32 -5.70
C GLY A 141 11.64 -9.37 -4.57
N THR A 142 12.38 -8.29 -4.87
CA THR A 142 12.63 -7.22 -3.89
C THR A 142 11.41 -6.32 -3.78
N PHE A 143 11.09 -5.91 -2.56
CA PHE A 143 9.95 -5.05 -2.27
C PHE A 143 10.18 -4.22 -1.02
N THR A 144 9.44 -3.13 -0.91
CA THR A 144 9.30 -2.38 0.33
C THR A 144 7.89 -2.55 0.88
N TYR A 145 7.76 -2.38 2.18
CA TYR A 145 6.47 -2.30 2.85
C TYR A 145 6.46 -1.15 3.85
N SER A 146 5.28 -0.64 4.12
CA SER A 146 5.06 0.39 5.13
C SER A 146 3.79 0.08 5.90
N VAL A 147 3.81 0.24 7.21
CA VAL A 147 2.69 0.00 8.12
C VAL A 147 2.41 1.30 8.88
N MET A 148 1.16 1.78 8.85
CA MET A 148 0.73 3.02 9.46
C MET A 148 -0.13 2.76 10.70
N TYR A 149 0.14 3.50 11.78
CA TYR A 149 -0.60 3.45 13.05
C TYR A 149 -1.18 4.81 13.38
N TYR A 150 -2.42 4.82 13.83
CA TYR A 150 -3.25 6.00 14.00
C TYR A 150 -3.58 6.25 15.46
N ASP A 151 -3.73 7.53 15.83
CA ASP A 151 -4.34 7.94 17.08
C ASP A 151 -5.89 7.89 17.04
N ASP A 152 -6.55 8.33 18.10
CA ASP A 152 -8.00 8.39 18.23
C ASP A 152 -8.67 9.41 17.30
N ARG A 153 -7.89 10.27 16.65
CA ARG A 153 -8.33 11.24 15.63
C ARG A 153 -7.96 10.82 14.22
N TYR A 154 -7.52 9.57 14.03
CA TYR A 154 -7.07 8.99 12.75
C TYR A 154 -5.89 9.73 12.10
N ARG A 155 -4.99 10.31 12.92
CA ARG A 155 -3.72 10.89 12.46
C ARG A 155 -2.63 9.83 12.57
N ILE A 156 -1.73 9.77 11.58
CA ILE A 156 -0.61 8.80 11.58
C ILE A 156 0.40 9.23 12.64
N ILE A 157 0.47 8.51 13.75
CA ILE A 157 1.44 8.75 14.83
C ILE A 157 2.70 7.92 14.70
N GLN A 158 2.63 6.82 13.96
CA GLN A 158 3.79 5.97 13.70
C GLN A 158 3.66 5.33 12.32
N GLN A 159 4.76 5.34 11.58
CA GLN A 159 4.93 4.59 10.34
C GLN A 159 6.18 3.71 10.49
N ARG A 160 6.10 2.46 10.04
CA ARG A 160 7.19 1.48 10.14
C ARG A 160 7.29 0.70 8.85
N GLY A 161 8.50 0.43 8.41
CA GLY A 161 8.73 -0.32 7.18
C GLY A 161 10.17 -0.73 6.99
N ASN A 162 10.43 -1.43 5.90
CA ASN A 162 11.80 -1.67 5.44
C ASN A 162 12.23 -0.55 4.47
N ASN A 163 13.52 -0.52 4.17
CA ASN A 163 14.09 0.36 3.16
C ASN A 163 14.84 -0.47 2.09
N GLU A 164 15.21 0.18 1.00
CA GLU A 164 15.90 -0.44 -0.14
C GLU A 164 17.30 -0.96 0.21
N LEU A 165 17.88 -0.51 1.32
CA LEU A 165 19.21 -0.91 1.80
C LEU A 165 19.14 -2.15 2.69
N GLY A 166 17.95 -2.74 2.87
CA GLY A 166 17.73 -3.94 3.69
C GLY A 166 17.64 -3.65 5.20
N GLY A 167 17.51 -2.39 5.59
CA GLY A 167 17.24 -1.96 6.95
C GLY A 167 15.78 -1.60 7.19
N THR A 168 15.53 -0.76 8.20
CA THR A 168 14.19 -0.30 8.57
C THR A 168 14.09 1.21 8.57
N GLU A 169 12.88 1.69 8.34
CA GLU A 169 12.49 3.08 8.44
C GLU A 169 11.35 3.21 9.46
N ILE A 170 11.54 4.04 10.48
CA ILE A 170 10.51 4.29 11.49
C ILE A 170 10.33 5.80 11.59
N VAL A 171 9.08 6.24 11.49
CA VAL A 171 8.71 7.64 11.64
C VAL A 171 7.69 7.76 12.77
N HIS A 172 7.93 8.65 13.72
CA HIS A 172 6.98 9.04 14.75
C HIS A 172 6.58 10.48 14.53
N THR A 173 5.28 10.79 14.60
CA THR A 173 4.77 12.16 14.44
C THR A 173 3.94 12.57 15.63
N ALA A 174 4.34 13.65 16.30
CA ALA A 174 3.57 14.29 17.35
C ALA A 174 2.76 15.46 16.78
N TYR A 175 1.52 15.63 17.25
CA TYR A 175 0.60 16.66 16.76
C TYR A 175 0.14 17.59 17.87
N ASN A 176 -0.14 18.84 17.50
CA ASN A 176 -0.89 19.74 18.38
C ASN A 176 -2.40 19.42 18.38
N PHE A 177 -3.16 20.14 19.18
CA PHE A 177 -4.60 19.98 19.26
C PHE A 177 -5.31 20.23 17.90
N SER A 178 -4.80 21.14 17.10
CA SER A 178 -5.38 21.50 15.79
C SER A 178 -5.05 20.47 14.68
N GLY A 179 -4.20 19.48 14.95
CA GLY A 179 -3.79 18.47 13.97
C GLY A 179 -2.54 18.80 13.18
N ASN A 180 -1.84 19.89 13.51
CA ASN A 180 -0.57 20.22 12.86
C ASN A 180 0.58 19.43 13.52
N PRO A 181 1.53 18.89 12.75
CA PRO A 181 2.72 18.22 13.29
C PRO A 181 3.54 19.19 14.16
N LEU A 182 3.94 18.77 15.34
CA LEU A 182 4.85 19.51 16.21
C LEU A 182 6.28 18.99 16.11
N GLU A 183 6.39 17.69 16.01
CA GLU A 183 7.68 17.00 15.94
C GLU A 183 7.54 15.74 15.11
N GLU A 184 8.53 15.48 14.27
CA GLU A 184 8.73 14.24 13.56
C GLU A 184 10.10 13.67 13.91
N LYS A 185 10.13 12.43 14.41
CA LYS A 185 11.34 11.66 14.67
C LYS A 185 11.45 10.55 13.66
N ARG A 186 12.49 10.58 12.85
CA ARG A 186 12.81 9.55 11.88
C ARG A 186 14.00 8.74 12.36
N ILE A 187 13.89 7.40 12.29
CA ILE A 187 14.94 6.46 12.63
C ILE A 187 15.18 5.61 11.39
N HIS A 188 16.34 5.79 10.79
CA HIS A 188 16.78 5.05 9.62
C HIS A 188 17.89 4.07 10.02
N THR A 189 17.72 2.79 9.67
CA THR A 189 18.73 1.76 9.91
C THR A 189 19.23 1.16 8.60
N VAL A 190 20.50 0.77 8.59
CA VAL A 190 21.10 -0.04 7.53
C VAL A 190 21.90 -1.15 8.21
N PRO A 191 21.84 -2.40 7.73
CA PRO A 191 22.61 -3.49 8.33
C PRO A 191 24.10 -3.17 8.45
N GLY A 192 24.65 -3.36 9.66
CA GLY A 192 26.07 -3.13 9.93
C GLY A 192 26.48 -1.68 10.19
N THR A 193 25.52 -0.76 10.30
CA THR A 193 25.77 0.65 10.66
C THR A 193 24.97 1.07 11.90
N GLU A 194 25.41 2.12 12.57
CA GLU A 194 24.61 2.74 13.64
C GLU A 194 23.36 3.42 13.04
N PRO A 195 22.21 3.38 13.75
CA PRO A 195 21.01 4.05 13.32
C PRO A 195 21.22 5.57 13.16
N ILE A 196 20.67 6.14 12.08
CA ILE A 196 20.59 7.58 11.90
C ILE A 196 19.24 8.04 12.49
N VAL A 197 19.30 9.01 13.41
CA VAL A 197 18.11 9.60 14.02
C VAL A 197 18.03 11.07 13.63
N GLU A 198 16.93 11.44 12.95
CA GLU A 198 16.63 12.81 12.60
C GLU A 198 15.42 13.29 13.42
N LEU A 199 15.47 14.55 13.85
CA LEU A 199 14.40 15.16 14.63
C LEU A 199 14.03 16.50 13.97
N HIS A 200 12.81 16.58 13.43
CA HIS A 200 12.25 17.78 12.84
C HIS A 200 11.23 18.39 13.80
N ARG A 201 11.36 19.68 14.11
CA ARG A 201 10.44 20.44 14.97
C ARG A 201 9.78 21.55 14.17
N TYR A 202 8.48 21.68 14.33
CA TYR A 202 7.67 22.65 13.62
C TYR A 202 7.09 23.68 14.58
N THR A 203 7.18 24.94 14.19
CA THR A 203 6.54 26.08 14.88
C THR A 203 5.60 26.76 13.92
N TYR A 204 4.45 27.20 14.40
CA TYR A 204 3.41 27.82 13.58
C TYR A 204 3.14 29.24 14.08
N ASP A 205 3.07 30.19 13.17
CA ASP A 205 2.62 31.53 13.47
C ASP A 205 1.10 31.54 13.70
N HIS A 206 0.66 32.41 14.58
CA HIS A 206 -0.75 32.73 14.74
C HIS A 206 -1.12 33.76 13.67
N ALA A 207 -1.58 33.29 12.51
CA ALA A 207 -2.16 34.17 11.48
C ALA A 207 -3.67 34.22 11.64
#